data_bdab37e08e4f1368b1e6ca646e36bd00
#
_entry.id   bdab37e08e4f1368b1e6ca646e36bd00
#
_cell.length_a   1.000
_cell.length_b   1.000
_cell.length_c   1.000
_cell.angle_alpha   90.00
_cell.angle_beta   90.00
_cell.angle_gamma   90.00
#
_symmetry.space_group_name_H-M   'P 1'
#
loop_
_entity.id
_entity.type
_entity.pdbx_description
1 polymer ?
#
loop_
_entity_poly.entity_id
_entity_poly.type
_entity_poly.pdbx_seq_one_letter_code
_entity_poly.pdbx_strand_id
1 'polypeptide(L)'
;MDLLDVEAGCVGEYQGGEHKDGERHRKDVAREQALRDVGLECFEVVGGDLADRELVAKRMHAARERSQFRHPADRLWTVEQPGWWARWAAVRRL
;
A
#
# COMPACT_ATOMS: atom_id res chain seq x y z
N MET A 1 -1.36 4.81 1.35
CA MET A 1 -1.76 3.38 1.26
C MET A 1 -3.27 3.29 1.35
N ASP A 2 -3.90 2.79 0.30
CA ASP A 2 -5.35 2.74 0.21
C ASP A 2 -5.93 1.37 0.53
N LEU A 3 -5.13 0.33 0.32
CA LEU A 3 -5.53 -1.06 0.57
C LEU A 3 -4.33 -1.87 1.05
N LEU A 4 -4.55 -2.72 2.03
CA LEU A 4 -3.54 -3.67 2.49
C LEU A 4 -4.15 -5.06 2.60
N ASP A 5 -3.59 -6.01 1.85
CA ASP A 5 -3.86 -7.43 2.02
C ASP A 5 -2.88 -7.98 3.06
N VAL A 6 -3.34 -8.11 4.29
CA VAL A 6 -2.50 -8.49 5.44
C VAL A 6 -1.98 -9.92 5.29
N GLU A 7 -2.78 -10.82 4.77
CA GLU A 7 -2.39 -12.23 4.61
C GLU A 7 -1.23 -12.38 3.63
N ALA A 8 -1.37 -11.75 2.46
CA ALA A 8 -0.37 -11.86 1.40
C ALA A 8 0.83 -10.94 1.63
N GLY A 9 0.62 -9.79 2.26
CA GLY A 9 1.62 -8.73 2.33
C GLY A 9 1.66 -7.93 1.04
N CYS A 10 0.52 -7.37 0.64
CA CYS A 10 0.36 -6.66 -0.62
C CYS A 10 -0.32 -5.33 -0.39
N VAL A 11 0.23 -4.27 -0.96
CA VAL A 11 -0.29 -2.91 -0.85
C VAL A 11 -0.83 -2.44 -2.18
N GLY A 12 -2.08 -1.97 -2.18
CA GLY A 12 -2.70 -1.33 -3.32
C GLY A 12 -2.74 0.18 -3.14
N GLU A 13 -2.40 0.92 -4.19
CA GLU A 13 -2.44 2.37 -4.18
C GLU A 13 -3.27 2.92 -5.34
N TYR A 14 -4.13 3.87 -5.01
CA TYR A 14 -4.88 4.61 -5.99
C TYR A 14 -4.14 5.88 -6.37
N GLN A 15 -3.95 6.08 -7.66
CA GLN A 15 -3.36 7.29 -8.21
C GLN A 15 -4.47 8.09 -8.91
N GLY A 16 -4.79 9.26 -8.40
CA GLY A 16 -5.67 10.20 -9.08
C GLY A 16 -5.08 10.58 -10.44
N GLY A 17 -5.92 10.94 -11.40
CA GLY A 17 -5.48 11.25 -12.77
C GLY A 17 -4.66 12.53 -12.94
N GLU A 18 -4.04 13.04 -11.90
CA GLU A 18 -3.24 14.26 -11.94
C GLU A 18 -1.84 13.98 -12.46
N HIS A 19 -1.26 15.01 -13.09
CA HIS A 19 0.12 14.93 -13.55
C HIS A 19 1.08 14.81 -12.37
N LYS A 20 1.93 13.81 -12.41
CA LYS A 20 3.04 13.69 -11.49
C LYS A 20 4.20 14.53 -12.02
N ASP A 21 4.66 15.49 -11.24
CA ASP A 21 5.93 16.15 -11.53
C ASP A 21 7.10 15.21 -11.17
N GLY A 22 8.32 15.58 -11.56
CA GLY A 22 9.50 14.74 -11.32
C GLY A 22 9.76 14.48 -9.84
N GLU A 23 9.44 15.44 -8.97
CA GLU A 23 9.62 15.29 -7.53
C GLU A 23 8.63 14.29 -6.92
N ARG A 24 7.36 14.37 -7.30
CA ARG A 24 6.35 13.40 -6.87
C ARG A 24 6.70 11.99 -7.31
N HIS A 25 7.15 11.86 -8.55
CA HIS A 25 7.56 10.57 -9.08
C HIS A 25 8.71 9.98 -8.27
N ARG A 26 9.70 10.77 -7.92
CA ARG A 26 10.83 10.31 -7.07
C ARG A 26 10.36 9.86 -5.70
N LYS A 27 9.44 10.60 -5.08
CA LYS A 27 8.87 10.23 -3.78
C LYS A 27 8.10 8.92 -3.87
N ASP A 28 7.32 8.73 -4.92
CA ASP A 28 6.55 7.51 -5.14
C ASP A 28 7.47 6.31 -5.33
N VAL A 29 8.54 6.45 -6.11
CA VAL A 29 9.53 5.39 -6.31
C VAL A 29 10.22 5.03 -5.00
N ALA A 30 10.64 6.02 -4.24
CA ALA A 30 11.28 5.80 -2.94
C ALA A 30 10.34 5.11 -1.96
N ARG A 31 9.07 5.48 -1.96
CA ARG A 31 8.03 4.87 -1.11
C ARG A 31 7.79 3.41 -1.48
N GLU A 32 7.65 3.10 -2.76
CA GLU A 32 7.50 1.73 -3.22
C GLU A 32 8.71 0.88 -2.84
N GLN A 33 9.91 1.42 -3.00
CA GLN A 33 11.12 0.71 -2.63
C GLN A 33 11.14 0.43 -1.13
N ALA A 34 10.76 1.39 -0.30
CA ALA A 34 10.68 1.21 1.13
C ALA A 34 9.69 0.10 1.53
N LEU A 35 8.55 0.03 0.85
CA LEU A 35 7.57 -1.02 1.07
C LEU A 35 8.13 -2.40 0.68
N ARG A 36 8.80 -2.49 -0.45
CA ARG A 36 9.42 -3.74 -0.91
C ARG A 36 10.57 -4.17 -0.03
N ASP A 37 11.32 -3.23 0.52
CA ASP A 37 12.42 -3.53 1.43
C ASP A 37 11.96 -4.25 2.71
N VAL A 38 10.72 -4.01 3.13
CA VAL A 38 10.14 -4.72 4.27
C VAL A 38 9.32 -5.94 3.85
N GLY A 39 9.37 -6.31 2.58
CA GLY A 39 8.74 -7.53 2.08
C GLY A 39 7.29 -7.38 1.60
N LEU A 40 6.83 -6.15 1.38
CA LEU A 40 5.51 -5.90 0.84
C LEU A 40 5.57 -5.80 -0.69
N GLU A 41 4.61 -6.41 -1.36
CA GLU A 41 4.41 -6.22 -2.80
C GLU A 41 3.46 -5.05 -3.03
N CYS A 42 3.57 -4.39 -4.16
CA CYS A 42 2.78 -3.21 -4.48
C CYS A 42 2.08 -3.35 -5.84
N PHE A 43 0.89 -2.77 -5.94
CA PHE A 43 0.24 -2.55 -7.23
C PHE A 43 -0.44 -1.18 -7.23
N GLU A 44 -0.63 -0.62 -8.41
CA GLU A 44 -1.27 0.68 -8.58
C GLU A 44 -2.55 0.56 -9.39
N VAL A 45 -3.53 1.40 -9.04
CA VAL A 45 -4.75 1.62 -9.80
C VAL A 45 -4.81 3.10 -10.13
N VAL A 46 -4.86 3.45 -11.40
CA VAL A 46 -5.03 4.84 -11.84
C VAL A 46 -6.50 5.14 -12.08
N GLY A 47 -6.85 6.44 -12.09
CA GLY A 47 -8.25 6.88 -12.12
C GLY A 47 -9.11 6.25 -13.21
N GLY A 48 -8.55 6.12 -14.44
CA GLY A 48 -9.26 5.50 -15.56
C GLY A 48 -9.54 4.01 -15.38
N ASP A 49 -8.75 3.33 -14.57
CA ASP A 49 -8.88 1.88 -14.35
C ASP A 49 -10.09 1.52 -13.50
N LEU A 50 -10.61 2.46 -12.71
CA LEU A 50 -11.77 2.21 -11.83
C LEU A 50 -13.03 1.87 -12.61
N ALA A 51 -13.12 2.25 -13.87
CA ALA A 51 -14.22 1.88 -14.74
C ALA A 51 -14.17 0.42 -15.18
N ASP A 52 -13.00 -0.24 -15.03
CA ASP A 52 -12.78 -1.63 -15.41
C ASP A 52 -12.43 -2.47 -14.18
N ARG A 53 -13.47 -3.02 -13.55
CA ARG A 53 -13.32 -3.84 -12.34
C ARG A 53 -12.51 -5.11 -12.57
N GLU A 54 -12.60 -5.68 -13.75
CA GLU A 54 -11.84 -6.89 -14.09
C GLU A 54 -10.35 -6.62 -14.15
N LEU A 55 -9.96 -5.48 -14.71
CA LEU A 55 -8.57 -5.06 -14.76
C LEU A 55 -8.00 -4.84 -13.37
N VAL A 56 -8.76 -4.17 -12.49
CA VAL A 56 -8.36 -3.95 -11.10
C VAL A 56 -8.19 -5.28 -10.38
N ALA A 57 -9.15 -6.18 -10.51
CA ALA A 57 -9.09 -7.52 -9.91
C ALA A 57 -7.88 -8.31 -10.41
N LYS A 58 -7.59 -8.26 -11.70
CA LYS A 58 -6.40 -8.91 -12.28
C LYS A 58 -5.12 -8.40 -11.66
N ARG A 59 -4.99 -7.09 -11.49
CA ARG A 59 -3.80 -6.49 -10.87
C ARG A 59 -3.66 -6.90 -9.39
N MET A 60 -4.77 -6.94 -8.68
CA MET A 60 -4.78 -7.39 -7.29
C MET A 60 -4.33 -8.84 -7.18
N HIS A 61 -4.90 -9.72 -7.99
CA HIS A 61 -4.54 -11.15 -7.99
C HIS A 61 -3.09 -11.38 -8.40
N ALA A 62 -2.61 -10.68 -9.42
CA ALA A 62 -1.22 -10.78 -9.86
C ALA A 62 -0.25 -10.32 -8.76
N ALA A 63 -0.56 -9.22 -8.08
CA ALA A 63 0.24 -8.72 -6.98
C ALA A 63 0.22 -9.70 -5.79
N ARG A 64 -0.94 -10.28 -5.50
CA ARG A 64 -1.08 -11.30 -4.46
C ARG A 64 -0.23 -12.54 -4.76
N GLU A 65 -0.20 -12.99 -6.01
CA GLU A 65 0.64 -14.11 -6.43
C GLU A 65 2.13 -13.83 -6.28
N ARG A 66 2.54 -12.57 -6.47
CA ARG A 66 3.94 -12.16 -6.26
C ARG A 66 4.30 -11.93 -4.80
N SER A 67 3.33 -11.90 -3.92
CA SER A 67 3.51 -11.57 -2.51
C SER A 67 4.18 -12.70 -1.74
N GLN A 68 4.81 -12.37 -0.62
CA GLN A 68 5.64 -13.31 0.12
C GLN A 68 4.89 -14.19 1.11
N PHE A 69 3.68 -13.79 1.51
CA PHE A 69 2.86 -14.53 2.48
C PHE A 69 3.61 -14.91 3.75
N ARG A 70 4.43 -13.98 4.27
CA ARG A 70 5.23 -14.26 5.45
C ARG A 70 4.36 -14.49 6.68
N HIS A 71 4.77 -15.43 7.51
CA HIS A 71 4.18 -15.60 8.84
C HIS A 71 4.27 -14.30 9.63
N PRO A 72 3.24 -13.92 10.42
CA PRO A 72 3.28 -12.68 11.21
C PRO A 72 4.55 -12.49 12.04
N ALA A 73 5.12 -13.57 12.57
CA ALA A 73 6.36 -13.49 13.36
C ALA A 73 7.59 -13.11 12.53
N ASP A 74 7.55 -13.29 11.21
CA ASP A 74 8.67 -13.02 10.31
C ASP A 74 8.53 -11.71 9.54
N ARG A 75 7.44 -10.98 9.77
CA ARG A 75 7.16 -9.73 9.07
C ARG A 75 8.03 -8.60 9.61
N LEU A 76 8.50 -7.76 8.68
CA LEU A 76 9.22 -6.53 9.01
C LEU A 76 8.31 -5.30 9.03
N TRP A 77 7.01 -5.51 8.99
CA TRP A 77 5.99 -4.45 8.97
C TRP A 77 4.85 -4.82 9.93
N THR A 78 4.09 -3.82 10.35
CA THR A 78 2.93 -4.00 11.21
C THR A 78 1.81 -3.05 10.84
N VAL A 79 0.57 -3.47 11.12
CA VAL A 79 -0.62 -2.62 11.00
C VAL A 79 -0.96 -1.93 12.33
N GLU A 80 -0.23 -2.26 13.39
CA GLU A 80 -0.44 -1.65 14.70
C GLU A 80 -0.05 -0.18 14.68
N GLN A 81 -0.87 0.65 15.29
CA GLN A 81 -0.58 2.06 15.43
C GLN A 81 0.53 2.26 16.48
N PRO A 82 1.49 3.18 16.22
CA PRO A 82 2.46 3.54 17.25
C PRO A 82 1.78 4.07 18.51
N GLY A 83 2.40 3.88 19.67
CA GLY A 83 1.84 4.34 20.95
C GLY A 83 1.52 5.83 20.97
N TRP A 84 2.36 6.66 20.33
CA TRP A 84 2.10 8.11 20.23
C TRP A 84 0.83 8.43 19.44
N TRP A 85 0.48 7.61 18.46
CA TRP A 85 -0.74 7.77 17.68
C TRP A 85 -1.99 7.62 18.55
N ALA A 86 -2.01 6.62 19.43
CA ALA A 86 -3.14 6.39 20.32
C ALA A 86 -3.38 7.61 21.24
N ARG A 87 -2.31 8.22 21.76
CA ARG A 87 -2.41 9.44 22.56
C ARG A 87 -2.94 10.63 21.75
N TRP A 88 -2.44 10.81 20.55
CA TRP A 88 -2.89 11.89 19.68
C TRP A 88 -4.36 11.74 19.29
N ALA A 89 -4.79 10.53 18.95
CA ALA A 89 -6.18 10.24 18.61
C ALA A 89 -7.12 10.48 19.80
N ALA A 90 -6.71 10.15 21.02
CA ALA A 90 -7.47 10.41 22.24
C ALA A 90 -7.66 11.91 22.47
N VAL A 91 -6.60 12.71 22.27
CA VAL A 91 -6.68 14.18 22.38
C VAL A 91 -7.66 14.77 21.36
N ARG A 92 -7.68 14.28 20.16
CA ARG A 92 -8.61 14.78 19.13
C ARG A 92 -10.07 14.47 19.40
N ARG A 93 -10.37 13.51 20.23
CA ARG A 93 -11.75 13.15 20.60
C ARG A 93 -12.33 14.02 21.71
N LEU A 94 -11.48 14.76 22.39
CA LEU A 94 -11.90 15.70 23.41
C LEU A 94 -12.43 16.98 22.78
#